data_d83a0395c767ae3ec88a40883507faf4
#
_entry.id   d83a0395c767ae3ec88a40883507faf4
#
_cell.length_a   1.000
_cell.length_b   1.000
_cell.length_c   1.000
_cell.angle_alpha   90.00
_cell.angle_beta   90.00
_cell.angle_gamma   90.00
#
_symmetry.space_group_name_H-M   'P 1'
#
loop_
_entity.id
_entity.type
_entity.pdbx_description
1 polymer ?
#
loop_
_entity_poly.entity_id
_entity_poly.type
_entity_poly.pdbx_seq_one_letter_code
_entity_poly.pdbx_strand_id
1 'polypeptide(L)'
;EAVAYTEEDAFRRTLQQGTTIFDTAVTKAKQAGTPALSGSDAFTLHDTYGFPIDITLEMAAEQGIQVDEARFRELMKEQKERARADAKAKKGGHADVGVYQGIKESDGATEFRAYEELTSATEITALIKDGVSVPVATEGDTVEVVLPQTPFYAESGGQEADSGVIRSAHATLEVIDVQRPIKGLIVHTARVIEGEIAQGDQVSAEVDPEWRVGARQAHSGTHIVHAALREVLGPDALQSGSYNKPGYLRLDFSWPSALSRETRSEIEEVTNRAIRGDLPVSAQYMTLPEAKDWGAIALFGETYDETVRVVEIGGKWSRELCGGTHVDHSSQVGLVALTGESSVGSGSRRVEAFVGLEAFQHLATERALVSELTTTLKVQPGELKGRVEKLLERVADAERQLAGYRQQAMQQVAATLVDSVHDAGGVRVVTHQSENAADGDDLRTLVTDVRARLGESAPAVVAIAADFGRPQIVIATNQAARDAGLKAGVLVKTASSILGGGGGGKPDLAQGGGQDSSRIGEALEAVTAAVAGRG
;
A
#
# COMPACT_ATOMS: atom_id res chain seq x y z
N GLU A 1 -31.75 -6.66 3.07
CA GLU A 1 -31.98 -5.41 3.85
C GLU A 1 -30.67 -4.84 4.39
N ALA A 2 -29.80 -5.60 5.08
CA ALA A 2 -28.54 -5.10 5.63
C ALA A 2 -27.61 -4.48 4.55
N VAL A 3 -27.49 -5.12 3.38
CA VAL A 3 -26.71 -4.60 2.25
C VAL A 3 -27.26 -3.26 1.76
N ALA A 4 -28.57 -3.12 1.64
CA ALA A 4 -29.21 -1.87 1.20
C ALA A 4 -28.95 -0.72 2.18
N TYR A 5 -29.03 -0.97 3.49
CA TYR A 5 -28.70 0.03 4.51
C TYR A 5 -27.21 0.42 4.50
N THR A 6 -26.32 -0.54 4.30
CA THR A 6 -24.86 -0.27 4.22
C THR A 6 -24.53 0.59 2.99
N GLU A 7 -25.13 0.28 1.85
CA GLU A 7 -24.97 1.08 0.62
C GLU A 7 -25.58 2.47 0.77
N GLU A 8 -26.76 2.58 1.39
CA GLU A 8 -27.39 3.88 1.67
C GLU A 8 -26.50 4.74 2.59
N ASP A 9 -25.94 4.17 3.66
CA ASP A 9 -25.05 4.89 4.57
C ASP A 9 -23.72 5.28 3.90
N ALA A 10 -23.18 4.44 3.03
CA ALA A 10 -21.99 4.75 2.24
C ALA A 10 -22.27 5.89 1.26
N PHE A 11 -23.41 5.83 0.56
CA PHE A 11 -23.85 6.86 -0.37
C PHE A 11 -24.12 8.20 0.34
N ARG A 12 -24.79 8.19 1.49
CA ARG A 12 -25.03 9.38 2.32
C ARG A 12 -23.71 10.05 2.74
N ARG A 13 -22.70 9.26 3.14
CA ARG A 13 -21.38 9.77 3.49
C ARG A 13 -20.69 10.40 2.28
N THR A 14 -20.75 9.76 1.12
CA THR A 14 -20.24 10.29 -0.15
C THR A 14 -20.90 11.62 -0.50
N LEU A 15 -22.22 11.71 -0.38
CA LEU A 15 -22.95 12.95 -0.62
C LEU A 15 -22.53 14.05 0.35
N GLN A 16 -22.42 13.75 1.64
CA GLN A 16 -22.06 14.74 2.66
C GLN A 16 -20.63 15.27 2.46
N GLN A 17 -19.68 14.39 2.18
CA GLN A 17 -18.30 14.76 1.89
C GLN A 17 -18.18 15.53 0.57
N GLY A 18 -18.84 15.03 -0.48
CA GLY A 18 -18.85 15.65 -1.80
C GLY A 18 -19.46 17.05 -1.77
N THR A 19 -20.56 17.25 -1.04
CA THR A 19 -21.17 18.57 -0.84
C THR A 19 -20.18 19.55 -0.19
N THR A 20 -19.46 19.13 0.85
CA THR A 20 -18.47 19.99 1.53
C THR A 20 -17.32 20.39 0.60
N ILE A 21 -16.84 19.46 -0.20
CA ILE A 21 -15.77 19.69 -1.18
C ILE A 21 -16.28 20.59 -2.31
N PHE A 22 -17.49 20.34 -2.80
CA PHE A 22 -18.16 21.15 -3.80
C PHE A 22 -18.29 22.61 -3.33
N ASP A 23 -18.82 22.85 -2.13
CA ASP A 23 -18.98 24.19 -1.55
C ASP A 23 -17.64 24.92 -1.42
N THR A 24 -16.58 24.20 -1.08
CA THR A 24 -15.22 24.74 -1.02
C THR A 24 -14.74 25.16 -2.41
N ALA A 25 -14.94 24.33 -3.42
CA ALA A 25 -14.54 24.60 -4.80
C ALA A 25 -15.34 25.79 -5.37
N VAL A 26 -16.64 25.84 -5.11
CA VAL A 26 -17.51 26.96 -5.51
C VAL A 26 -17.10 28.27 -4.84
N THR A 27 -16.81 28.25 -3.54
CA THR A 27 -16.34 29.42 -2.81
C THR A 27 -15.05 29.96 -3.39
N LYS A 28 -14.12 29.07 -3.72
CA LYS A 28 -12.85 29.43 -4.38
C LYS A 28 -13.07 30.02 -5.77
N ALA A 29 -13.96 29.44 -6.57
CA ALA A 29 -14.32 29.96 -7.90
C ALA A 29 -14.95 31.36 -7.83
N LYS A 30 -15.86 31.59 -6.88
CA LYS A 30 -16.48 32.90 -6.63
C LYS A 30 -15.45 33.96 -6.18
N GLN A 31 -14.51 33.58 -5.32
CA GLN A 31 -13.43 34.49 -4.87
C GLN A 31 -12.45 34.85 -5.97
N ALA A 32 -12.21 33.91 -6.90
CA ALA A 32 -11.36 34.12 -8.07
C ALA A 32 -12.06 34.92 -9.20
N GLY A 33 -13.33 35.27 -9.04
CA GLY A 33 -14.13 35.98 -10.03
C GLY A 33 -14.47 35.16 -11.27
N THR A 34 -14.35 33.84 -11.18
CA THR A 34 -14.70 32.91 -12.28
C THR A 34 -16.15 32.44 -12.11
N PRO A 35 -17.00 32.58 -13.15
CA PRO A 35 -18.42 32.18 -13.05
C PRO A 35 -18.65 30.70 -13.26
N ALA A 36 -17.59 29.86 -13.24
CA ALA A 36 -17.67 28.44 -13.52
C ALA A 36 -16.80 27.60 -12.57
N LEU A 37 -17.33 26.43 -12.18
CA LEU A 37 -16.56 25.36 -11.56
C LEU A 37 -15.68 24.68 -12.64
N SER A 38 -14.39 24.51 -12.35
CA SER A 38 -13.49 23.92 -13.33
C SER A 38 -13.84 22.45 -13.61
N GLY A 39 -13.63 22.00 -14.85
CA GLY A 39 -13.81 20.59 -15.22
C GLY A 39 -12.88 19.66 -14.44
N SER A 40 -11.74 20.15 -13.97
CA SER A 40 -10.81 19.40 -13.10
C SER A 40 -11.37 19.21 -11.70
N ASP A 41 -12.03 20.21 -11.10
CA ASP A 41 -12.67 20.09 -9.79
C ASP A 41 -13.87 19.14 -9.89
N ALA A 42 -14.68 19.25 -10.95
CA ALA A 42 -15.80 18.34 -11.21
C ALA A 42 -15.31 16.89 -11.42
N PHE A 43 -14.19 16.70 -12.14
CA PHE A 43 -13.55 15.39 -12.31
C PHE A 43 -13.06 14.82 -10.98
N THR A 44 -12.40 15.62 -10.15
CA THR A 44 -11.93 15.20 -8.83
C THR A 44 -13.09 14.79 -7.92
N LEU A 45 -14.18 15.56 -7.91
CA LEU A 45 -15.41 15.21 -7.19
C LEU A 45 -15.96 13.84 -7.62
N HIS A 46 -16.00 13.59 -8.93
CA HIS A 46 -16.54 12.36 -9.48
C HIS A 46 -15.59 11.17 -9.31
N ASP A 47 -14.35 11.31 -9.74
CA ASP A 47 -13.37 10.21 -9.83
C ASP A 47 -12.76 9.82 -8.47
N THR A 48 -12.43 10.83 -7.65
CA THR A 48 -11.74 10.61 -6.38
C THR A 48 -12.70 10.40 -5.22
N TYR A 49 -13.80 11.15 -5.21
CA TYR A 49 -14.75 11.14 -4.09
C TYR A 49 -16.05 10.40 -4.40
N GLY A 50 -16.24 9.91 -5.63
CA GLY A 50 -17.45 9.21 -6.04
C GLY A 50 -18.72 10.07 -6.08
N PHE A 51 -18.58 11.41 -6.07
CA PHE A 51 -19.71 12.33 -6.08
C PHE A 51 -20.32 12.42 -7.49
N PRO A 52 -21.61 12.10 -7.68
CA PRO A 52 -22.19 12.04 -9.02
C PRO A 52 -22.13 13.37 -9.76
N ILE A 53 -21.75 13.33 -11.05
CA ILE A 53 -21.66 14.54 -11.87
C ILE A 53 -23.01 15.25 -12.01
N ASP A 54 -24.11 14.49 -12.09
CA ASP A 54 -25.44 15.06 -12.21
C ASP A 54 -25.81 15.93 -11.00
N ILE A 55 -25.45 15.48 -9.79
CA ILE A 55 -25.63 16.26 -8.56
C ILE A 55 -24.70 17.49 -8.56
N THR A 56 -23.47 17.34 -9.05
CA THR A 56 -22.54 18.48 -9.19
C THR A 56 -23.13 19.57 -10.11
N LEU A 57 -23.74 19.16 -11.22
CA LEU A 57 -24.38 20.08 -12.18
C LEU A 57 -25.62 20.78 -11.57
N GLU A 58 -26.47 20.02 -10.88
CA GLU A 58 -27.68 20.53 -10.24
C GLU A 58 -27.33 21.56 -9.15
N MET A 59 -26.42 21.22 -8.24
CA MET A 59 -25.98 22.10 -7.17
C MET A 59 -25.26 23.35 -7.69
N ALA A 60 -24.49 23.23 -8.79
CA ALA A 60 -23.86 24.38 -9.43
C ALA A 60 -24.89 25.35 -10.02
N ALA A 61 -25.92 24.82 -10.71
CA ALA A 61 -27.01 25.60 -11.25
C ALA A 61 -27.82 26.33 -10.15
N GLU A 62 -28.10 25.67 -9.02
CA GLU A 62 -28.75 26.30 -7.86
C GLU A 62 -27.93 27.46 -7.27
N GLN A 63 -26.59 27.38 -7.33
CA GLN A 63 -25.70 28.45 -6.86
C GLN A 63 -25.36 29.49 -7.94
N GLY A 64 -25.97 29.40 -9.12
CA GLY A 64 -25.77 30.32 -10.24
C GLY A 64 -24.39 30.20 -10.89
N ILE A 65 -23.75 29.02 -10.80
CA ILE A 65 -22.44 28.74 -11.37
C ILE A 65 -22.58 27.68 -12.48
N GLN A 66 -21.83 27.85 -13.55
CA GLN A 66 -21.73 26.83 -14.60
C GLN A 66 -20.59 25.84 -14.27
N VAL A 67 -20.65 24.65 -14.83
CA VAL A 67 -19.59 23.64 -14.75
C VAL A 67 -18.95 23.50 -16.14
N ASP A 68 -17.63 23.43 -16.20
CA ASP A 68 -16.90 23.14 -17.44
C ASP A 68 -17.01 21.64 -17.77
N GLU A 69 -18.18 21.26 -18.29
CA GLU A 69 -18.46 19.88 -18.71
C GLU A 69 -17.56 19.40 -19.86
N ALA A 70 -17.09 20.32 -20.72
CA ALA A 70 -16.25 19.94 -21.84
C ALA A 70 -14.92 19.37 -21.34
N ARG A 71 -14.28 20.08 -20.40
CA ARG A 71 -13.03 19.62 -19.77
C ARG A 71 -13.25 18.40 -18.88
N PHE A 72 -14.37 18.30 -18.17
CA PHE A 72 -14.74 17.10 -17.42
C PHE A 72 -14.80 15.84 -18.31
N ARG A 73 -15.52 15.92 -19.44
CA ARG A 73 -15.64 14.81 -20.40
C ARG A 73 -14.30 14.43 -21.03
N GLU A 74 -13.44 15.41 -21.30
CA GLU A 74 -12.09 15.17 -21.80
C GLU A 74 -11.25 14.39 -20.78
N LEU A 75 -11.24 14.78 -19.50
CA LEU A 75 -10.53 14.10 -18.42
C LEU A 75 -11.05 12.66 -18.20
N MET A 76 -12.37 12.45 -18.26
CA MET A 76 -12.98 11.12 -18.21
C MET A 76 -12.54 10.24 -19.40
N LYS A 77 -12.39 10.84 -20.59
CA LYS A 77 -11.87 10.13 -21.75
C LYS A 77 -10.40 9.76 -21.59
N GLU A 78 -9.57 10.70 -21.14
CA GLU A 78 -8.15 10.46 -20.84
C GLU A 78 -7.96 9.33 -19.80
N GLN A 79 -8.78 9.32 -18.75
CA GLN A 79 -8.77 8.26 -17.72
C GLN A 79 -9.12 6.89 -18.32
N LYS A 80 -10.19 6.84 -19.15
CA LYS A 80 -10.62 5.61 -19.81
C LYS A 80 -9.56 5.09 -20.79
N GLU A 81 -8.87 6.00 -21.51
CA GLU A 81 -7.79 5.64 -22.42
C GLU A 81 -6.56 5.13 -21.66
N ARG A 82 -6.18 5.75 -20.53
CA ARG A 82 -5.11 5.25 -19.63
C ARG A 82 -5.43 3.87 -19.08
N ALA A 83 -6.63 3.66 -18.56
CA ALA A 83 -7.07 2.35 -18.07
C ALA A 83 -7.05 1.28 -19.17
N ARG A 84 -7.42 1.63 -20.41
CA ARG A 84 -7.32 0.74 -21.57
C ARG A 84 -5.88 0.45 -21.99
N ALA A 85 -5.01 1.48 -21.95
CA ALA A 85 -3.59 1.32 -22.27
C ALA A 85 -2.90 0.43 -21.22
N ASP A 86 -3.17 0.63 -19.94
CA ASP A 86 -2.67 -0.21 -18.85
C ASP A 86 -3.17 -1.66 -18.95
N ALA A 87 -4.45 -1.85 -19.28
CA ALA A 87 -5.02 -3.17 -19.53
C ALA A 87 -4.40 -3.85 -20.76
N LYS A 88 -4.08 -3.08 -21.81
CA LYS A 88 -3.41 -3.58 -23.02
C LYS A 88 -1.92 -3.87 -22.78
N ALA A 89 -1.24 -3.06 -21.98
CA ALA A 89 0.16 -3.29 -21.60
C ALA A 89 0.32 -4.53 -20.68
N LYS A 90 -0.67 -4.80 -19.83
CA LYS A 90 -0.73 -6.01 -18.98
C LYS A 90 -1.11 -7.27 -19.75
N LYS A 91 -1.83 -7.16 -20.87
CA LYS A 91 -2.04 -8.23 -21.82
C LYS A 91 -0.85 -8.23 -22.77
N GLY A 92 0.26 -8.86 -22.38
CA GLY A 92 1.47 -9.01 -23.18
C GLY A 92 1.13 -9.41 -24.61
N GLY A 93 1.93 -8.95 -25.58
CA GLY A 93 1.69 -8.97 -27.02
C GLY A 93 1.30 -10.29 -27.63
N HIS A 94 0.08 -10.75 -27.39
CA HIS A 94 -0.50 -11.89 -28.10
C HIS A 94 -0.72 -11.53 -29.56
N ALA A 95 -0.59 -12.55 -30.43
CA ALA A 95 -0.89 -12.44 -31.85
C ALA A 95 -2.32 -11.93 -32.09
N ASP A 96 -2.58 -11.43 -33.30
CA ASP A 96 -3.95 -11.10 -33.72
C ASP A 96 -4.84 -12.35 -33.57
N VAL A 97 -6.05 -12.17 -33.05
CA VAL A 97 -7.06 -13.24 -32.88
C VAL A 97 -7.24 -14.05 -34.17
N GLY A 98 -7.07 -13.44 -35.35
CA GLY A 98 -7.11 -14.08 -36.65
C GLY A 98 -6.06 -15.20 -36.83
N VAL A 99 -4.86 -15.04 -36.28
CA VAL A 99 -3.81 -16.08 -36.32
C VAL A 99 -4.24 -17.34 -35.56
N TYR A 100 -4.76 -17.14 -34.34
CA TYR A 100 -5.24 -18.24 -33.51
C TYR A 100 -6.48 -18.93 -34.11
N GLN A 101 -7.38 -18.18 -34.74
CA GLN A 101 -8.52 -18.76 -35.46
C GLN A 101 -8.08 -19.61 -36.64
N GLY A 102 -7.13 -19.12 -37.44
CA GLY A 102 -6.55 -19.89 -38.55
C GLY A 102 -5.91 -21.20 -38.10
N ILE A 103 -5.12 -21.21 -37.03
CA ILE A 103 -4.52 -22.41 -36.46
C ILE A 103 -5.60 -23.39 -35.97
N LYS A 104 -6.61 -22.88 -35.27
CA LYS A 104 -7.71 -23.73 -34.80
C LYS A 104 -8.53 -24.35 -35.95
N GLU A 105 -8.72 -23.61 -37.03
CA GLU A 105 -9.43 -24.12 -38.22
C GLU A 105 -8.62 -25.20 -38.97
N SER A 106 -7.29 -25.05 -39.02
CA SER A 106 -6.41 -26.04 -39.71
C SER A 106 -6.16 -27.27 -38.85
N ASP A 107 -5.87 -27.08 -37.54
CA ASP A 107 -5.29 -28.13 -36.69
C ASP A 107 -6.24 -28.61 -35.57
N GLY A 108 -7.40 -27.97 -35.45
CA GLY A 108 -8.42 -28.33 -34.47
C GLY A 108 -8.26 -27.67 -33.10
N ALA A 109 -9.02 -28.18 -32.14
CA ALA A 109 -8.97 -27.69 -30.74
C ALA A 109 -7.88 -28.46 -29.97
N THR A 110 -7.25 -27.76 -29.01
CA THR A 110 -6.29 -28.40 -28.08
C THR A 110 -7.03 -29.35 -27.12
N GLU A 111 -6.60 -30.58 -27.03
CA GLU A 111 -7.09 -31.53 -26.03
C GLU A 111 -6.44 -31.24 -24.67
N PHE A 112 -7.27 -30.96 -23.67
CA PHE A 112 -6.83 -30.55 -22.33
C PHE A 112 -6.67 -31.77 -21.42
N ARG A 113 -5.43 -32.10 -21.03
CA ARG A 113 -5.04 -33.26 -20.22
C ARG A 113 -4.63 -32.93 -18.79
N ALA A 114 -4.69 -31.67 -18.38
CA ALA A 114 -4.12 -31.21 -17.11
C ALA A 114 -4.73 -31.83 -15.84
N TYR A 115 -5.90 -32.44 -15.94
CA TYR A 115 -6.51 -33.15 -14.79
C TYR A 115 -5.97 -34.56 -14.61
N GLU A 116 -5.43 -35.15 -15.68
CA GLU A 116 -5.11 -36.57 -15.76
C GLU A 116 -3.60 -36.83 -15.64
N GLU A 117 -2.79 -35.98 -16.28
CA GLU A 117 -1.35 -36.24 -16.42
C GLU A 117 -0.52 -34.96 -16.27
N LEU A 118 0.78 -35.14 -15.96
CA LEU A 118 1.78 -34.10 -15.91
C LEU A 118 2.71 -34.08 -17.12
N THR A 119 2.68 -35.13 -17.93
CA THR A 119 3.54 -35.27 -19.09
C THR A 119 2.73 -35.84 -20.24
N SER A 120 2.80 -35.21 -21.41
CA SER A 120 2.17 -35.70 -22.64
C SER A 120 3.17 -35.75 -23.78
N ALA A 121 3.24 -36.88 -24.48
CA ALA A 121 3.92 -36.96 -25.76
C ALA A 121 3.01 -36.33 -26.84
N THR A 122 3.54 -35.38 -27.58
CA THR A 122 2.75 -34.56 -28.51
C THR A 122 3.65 -34.05 -29.65
N GLU A 123 3.14 -33.12 -30.47
CA GLU A 123 3.91 -32.49 -31.55
C GLU A 123 3.69 -30.97 -31.57
N ILE A 124 4.62 -30.23 -32.17
CA ILE A 124 4.45 -28.79 -32.38
C ILE A 124 3.54 -28.57 -33.60
N THR A 125 2.33 -28.08 -33.34
CA THR A 125 1.37 -27.75 -34.41
C THR A 125 1.68 -26.39 -35.02
N ALA A 126 2.00 -25.39 -34.19
CA ALA A 126 2.37 -24.05 -34.65
C ALA A 126 3.36 -23.40 -33.71
N LEU A 127 4.23 -22.58 -34.29
CA LEU A 127 5.10 -21.62 -33.60
C LEU A 127 4.72 -20.20 -34.00
N ILE A 128 4.59 -19.31 -33.04
CA ILE A 128 4.26 -17.89 -33.29
C ILE A 128 5.32 -17.04 -32.59
N LYS A 129 5.96 -16.16 -33.36
CA LYS A 129 6.94 -15.19 -32.86
C LYS A 129 6.50 -13.79 -33.27
N ASP A 130 6.45 -12.87 -32.32
CA ASP A 130 6.02 -11.48 -32.55
C ASP A 130 4.67 -11.36 -33.29
N GLY A 131 3.75 -12.27 -32.99
CA GLY A 131 2.40 -12.31 -33.58
C GLY A 131 2.31 -12.94 -34.96
N VAL A 132 3.40 -13.52 -35.49
CA VAL A 132 3.44 -14.13 -36.83
C VAL A 132 3.85 -15.61 -36.72
N SER A 133 3.16 -16.46 -37.47
CA SER A 133 3.56 -17.89 -37.55
C SER A 133 4.94 -18.03 -38.20
N VAL A 134 5.80 -18.81 -37.54
CA VAL A 134 7.17 -19.11 -38.00
C VAL A 134 7.37 -20.61 -38.07
N PRO A 135 8.17 -21.10 -39.03
CA PRO A 135 8.41 -22.55 -39.16
C PRO A 135 9.40 -23.10 -38.13
N VAL A 136 10.28 -22.24 -37.58
CA VAL A 136 11.40 -22.60 -36.71
C VAL A 136 11.65 -21.51 -35.68
N ALA A 137 12.10 -21.90 -34.48
CA ALA A 137 12.62 -21.02 -33.46
C ALA A 137 13.94 -21.58 -32.89
N THR A 138 14.86 -20.66 -32.51
CA THR A 138 16.22 -20.99 -32.08
C THR A 138 16.50 -20.52 -30.67
N GLU A 139 17.59 -21.02 -30.10
CA GLU A 139 18.04 -20.62 -28.74
C GLU A 139 18.02 -19.11 -28.51
N GLY A 140 17.42 -18.69 -27.38
CA GLY A 140 17.19 -17.30 -27.01
C GLY A 140 15.85 -16.71 -27.47
N ASP A 141 15.15 -17.36 -28.41
CA ASP A 141 13.85 -16.92 -28.86
C ASP A 141 12.77 -17.16 -27.80
N THR A 142 11.84 -16.21 -27.67
CA THR A 142 10.57 -16.41 -26.97
C THR A 142 9.47 -16.54 -28.01
N VAL A 143 8.74 -17.64 -27.96
CA VAL A 143 7.70 -17.99 -28.92
C VAL A 143 6.45 -18.50 -28.23
N GLU A 144 5.32 -18.37 -28.89
CA GLU A 144 4.09 -19.07 -28.52
C GLU A 144 4.04 -20.42 -29.26
N VAL A 145 3.82 -21.47 -28.48
CA VAL A 145 3.77 -22.86 -28.97
C VAL A 145 2.34 -23.37 -28.86
N VAL A 146 1.83 -23.94 -29.94
CA VAL A 146 0.54 -24.64 -30.00
C VAL A 146 0.77 -26.13 -30.11
N LEU A 147 0.06 -26.90 -29.27
CA LEU A 147 0.10 -28.35 -29.20
C LEU A 147 -1.32 -28.91 -29.40
N PRO A 148 -1.50 -30.05 -30.10
CA PRO A 148 -2.82 -30.67 -30.27
C PRO A 148 -3.37 -31.24 -28.96
N GLN A 149 -2.49 -31.60 -28.02
CA GLN A 149 -2.84 -31.97 -26.64
C GLN A 149 -1.81 -31.44 -25.67
N THR A 150 -2.26 -31.09 -24.45
CA THR A 150 -1.38 -30.48 -23.43
C THR A 150 -1.74 -30.87 -22.01
N PRO A 151 -0.72 -31.20 -21.16
CA PRO A 151 -0.90 -31.39 -19.73
C PRO A 151 -0.87 -30.04 -18.95
N PHE A 152 -0.53 -28.93 -19.62
CA PHE A 152 -0.42 -27.62 -18.97
C PHE A 152 -1.78 -27.00 -18.73
N TYR A 153 -1.99 -26.50 -17.50
CA TYR A 153 -3.14 -25.69 -17.15
C TYR A 153 -2.93 -24.25 -17.62
N ALA A 154 -3.85 -23.76 -18.43
CA ALA A 154 -3.87 -22.36 -18.84
C ALA A 154 -4.52 -21.49 -17.74
N GLU A 155 -3.95 -20.31 -17.48
CA GLU A 155 -4.48 -19.35 -16.49
C GLU A 155 -5.99 -19.17 -16.65
N SER A 156 -6.73 -19.46 -15.61
CA SER A 156 -8.19 -19.35 -15.59
C SER A 156 -8.73 -19.46 -14.16
N GLY A 157 -9.90 -18.85 -13.90
CA GLY A 157 -10.62 -19.01 -12.63
C GLY A 157 -9.80 -18.60 -11.40
N GLY A 158 -8.87 -17.66 -11.57
CA GLY A 158 -7.98 -17.18 -10.51
C GLY A 158 -6.76 -18.09 -10.25
N GLN A 159 -6.63 -19.25 -10.88
CA GLN A 159 -5.43 -20.07 -10.79
C GLN A 159 -4.42 -19.65 -11.86
N GLU A 160 -3.18 -19.40 -11.44
CA GLU A 160 -2.04 -19.11 -12.31
C GLU A 160 -1.73 -20.28 -13.24
N ALA A 161 -1.16 -19.97 -14.41
CA ALA A 161 -0.74 -20.98 -15.38
C ALA A 161 0.34 -21.92 -14.81
N ASP A 162 0.42 -23.13 -15.35
CA ASP A 162 1.51 -24.04 -15.03
C ASP A 162 2.85 -23.56 -15.60
N SER A 163 3.90 -23.93 -14.92
CA SER A 163 5.29 -23.87 -15.37
C SER A 163 5.79 -25.26 -15.75
N GLY A 164 6.84 -25.33 -16.56
CA GLY A 164 7.47 -26.58 -16.95
C GLY A 164 8.32 -26.43 -18.19
N VAL A 165 8.47 -27.51 -18.94
CA VAL A 165 9.31 -27.56 -20.14
C VAL A 165 8.65 -28.32 -21.29
N ILE A 166 9.01 -27.94 -22.52
CA ILE A 166 8.71 -28.71 -23.74
C ILE A 166 10.05 -29.18 -24.30
N ARG A 167 10.22 -30.49 -24.48
CA ARG A 167 11.47 -31.10 -24.93
C ARG A 167 11.29 -31.85 -26.24
N SER A 168 12.20 -31.62 -27.18
CA SER A 168 12.40 -32.49 -28.34
C SER A 168 13.73 -33.26 -28.23
N ALA A 169 14.08 -34.01 -29.25
CA ALA A 169 15.39 -34.62 -29.33
C ALA A 169 16.56 -33.61 -29.45
N HIS A 170 16.28 -32.38 -29.85
CA HIS A 170 17.27 -31.37 -30.21
C HIS A 170 17.10 -30.02 -29.53
N ALA A 171 16.00 -29.83 -28.81
CA ALA A 171 15.69 -28.53 -28.15
C ALA A 171 15.00 -28.73 -26.82
N THR A 172 15.19 -27.75 -25.95
CA THR A 172 14.46 -27.58 -24.70
C THR A 172 13.88 -26.16 -24.63
N LEU A 173 12.59 -26.07 -24.36
CA LEU A 173 11.87 -24.80 -24.15
C LEU A 173 11.38 -24.74 -22.71
N GLU A 174 11.62 -23.61 -22.06
CA GLU A 174 11.05 -23.27 -20.75
C GLU A 174 9.67 -22.63 -20.96
N VAL A 175 8.62 -23.24 -20.43
CA VAL A 175 7.25 -22.68 -20.46
C VAL A 175 7.14 -21.61 -19.38
N ILE A 176 6.88 -20.38 -19.82
CA ILE A 176 6.81 -19.18 -18.96
C ILE A 176 5.36 -18.86 -18.60
N ASP A 177 4.44 -19.08 -19.54
CA ASP A 177 3.01 -18.78 -19.37
C ASP A 177 2.18 -19.68 -20.28
N VAL A 178 0.94 -19.93 -19.86
CA VAL A 178 -0.02 -20.72 -20.67
C VAL A 178 -1.37 -20.01 -20.65
N GLN A 179 -1.84 -19.65 -21.82
CA GLN A 179 -3.06 -18.86 -22.00
C GLN A 179 -4.07 -19.54 -22.92
N ARG A 180 -5.30 -19.09 -22.86
CA ARG A 180 -6.39 -19.53 -23.73
C ARG A 180 -6.94 -18.34 -24.52
N PRO A 181 -6.24 -17.86 -25.57
CA PRO A 181 -6.59 -16.64 -26.29
C PRO A 181 -7.96 -16.71 -26.97
N ILE A 182 -8.36 -17.91 -27.40
CA ILE A 182 -9.68 -18.22 -27.95
C ILE A 182 -10.21 -19.52 -27.37
N LYS A 183 -11.53 -19.68 -27.32
CA LYS A 183 -12.16 -20.92 -26.83
C LYS A 183 -11.64 -22.14 -27.62
N GLY A 184 -11.12 -23.13 -26.88
CA GLY A 184 -10.66 -24.40 -27.42
C GLY A 184 -9.21 -24.41 -27.97
N LEU A 185 -8.46 -23.29 -27.83
CA LEU A 185 -7.05 -23.26 -28.17
C LEU A 185 -6.22 -22.86 -26.94
N ILE A 186 -5.23 -23.68 -26.59
CA ILE A 186 -4.27 -23.41 -25.53
C ILE A 186 -2.92 -23.08 -26.17
N VAL A 187 -2.31 -22.00 -25.73
CA VAL A 187 -1.05 -21.45 -26.25
C VAL A 187 -0.05 -21.35 -25.11
N HIS A 188 1.17 -21.87 -25.34
CA HIS A 188 2.25 -21.87 -24.36
C HIS A 188 3.29 -20.82 -24.77
N THR A 189 3.44 -19.76 -23.98
CA THR A 189 4.57 -18.84 -24.15
C THR A 189 5.82 -19.51 -23.61
N ALA A 190 6.77 -19.80 -24.47
CA ALA A 190 7.97 -20.55 -24.10
C ALA A 190 9.23 -19.89 -24.64
N ARG A 191 10.31 -19.99 -23.87
CA ARG A 191 11.65 -19.56 -24.26
C ARG A 191 12.48 -20.76 -24.67
N VAL A 192 13.06 -20.71 -25.85
CA VAL A 192 14.03 -21.73 -26.29
C VAL A 192 15.32 -21.54 -25.50
N ILE A 193 15.60 -22.46 -24.57
CA ILE A 193 16.80 -22.39 -23.71
C ILE A 193 17.96 -23.22 -24.27
N GLU A 194 17.68 -24.15 -25.20
CA GLU A 194 18.69 -24.97 -25.85
C GLU A 194 18.19 -25.45 -27.22
N GLY A 195 19.03 -25.34 -28.25
CA GLY A 195 18.82 -25.94 -29.57
C GLY A 195 17.88 -25.17 -30.49
N GLU A 196 17.25 -25.91 -31.39
CA GLU A 196 16.32 -25.40 -32.42
C GLU A 196 15.08 -26.29 -32.46
N ILE A 197 13.90 -25.65 -32.52
CA ILE A 197 12.60 -26.31 -32.58
C ILE A 197 11.84 -25.89 -33.83
N ALA A 198 11.21 -26.87 -34.50
CA ALA A 198 10.44 -26.65 -35.72
C ALA A 198 8.98 -27.10 -35.56
N GLN A 199 8.11 -26.54 -36.41
CA GLN A 199 6.75 -27.04 -36.59
C GLN A 199 6.80 -28.49 -37.09
N GLY A 200 6.01 -29.38 -36.49
CA GLY A 200 5.97 -30.81 -36.76
C GLY A 200 6.93 -31.65 -35.89
N ASP A 201 7.77 -31.02 -35.08
CA ASP A 201 8.65 -31.75 -34.17
C ASP A 201 7.84 -32.50 -33.10
N GLN A 202 8.26 -33.76 -32.87
CA GLN A 202 7.75 -34.56 -31.76
C GLN A 202 8.38 -34.11 -30.47
N VAL A 203 7.54 -33.85 -29.47
CA VAL A 203 7.96 -33.29 -28.18
C VAL A 203 7.30 -34.00 -27.00
N SER A 204 7.96 -33.89 -25.85
CA SER A 204 7.38 -34.17 -24.53
C SER A 204 7.04 -32.85 -23.88
N ALA A 205 5.77 -32.64 -23.57
CA ALA A 205 5.28 -31.50 -22.78
C ALA A 205 5.23 -31.92 -21.31
N GLU A 206 6.04 -31.29 -20.45
CA GLU A 206 6.29 -31.72 -19.07
C GLU A 206 6.02 -30.59 -18.12
N VAL A 207 4.96 -30.71 -17.32
CA VAL A 207 4.61 -29.76 -16.25
C VAL A 207 5.56 -29.94 -15.07
N ASP A 208 6.02 -28.86 -14.45
CA ASP A 208 6.77 -28.93 -13.20
C ASP A 208 5.85 -29.51 -12.09
N PRO A 209 6.21 -30.70 -11.54
CA PRO A 209 5.37 -31.37 -10.55
C PRO A 209 5.22 -30.55 -9.25
N GLU A 210 6.27 -29.84 -8.81
CA GLU A 210 6.22 -29.04 -7.57
C GLU A 210 5.34 -27.80 -7.77
N TRP A 211 5.45 -27.14 -8.92
CA TRP A 211 4.57 -26.04 -9.29
C TRP A 211 3.10 -26.47 -9.28
N ARG A 212 2.77 -27.57 -9.97
CA ARG A 212 1.40 -28.11 -10.04
C ARG A 212 0.86 -28.49 -8.66
N VAL A 213 1.66 -29.11 -7.80
CA VAL A 213 1.27 -29.44 -6.43
C VAL A 213 0.96 -28.17 -5.67
N GLY A 214 1.84 -27.15 -5.73
CA GLY A 214 1.61 -25.87 -5.09
C GLY A 214 0.36 -25.15 -5.60
N ALA A 215 0.12 -25.16 -6.91
CA ALA A 215 -1.08 -24.59 -7.52
C ALA A 215 -2.37 -25.30 -7.07
N ARG A 216 -2.37 -26.66 -7.04
CA ARG A 216 -3.48 -27.46 -6.50
C ARG A 216 -3.75 -27.18 -5.03
N GLN A 217 -2.70 -27.04 -4.23
CA GLN A 217 -2.79 -26.69 -2.80
C GLN A 217 -3.43 -25.31 -2.61
N ALA A 218 -2.94 -24.31 -3.33
CA ALA A 218 -3.44 -22.93 -3.23
C ALA A 218 -4.90 -22.81 -3.68
N HIS A 219 -5.25 -23.48 -4.79
CA HIS A 219 -6.62 -23.42 -5.31
C HIS A 219 -7.61 -24.16 -4.39
N SER A 220 -7.27 -25.38 -3.95
CA SER A 220 -8.10 -26.10 -2.98
C SER A 220 -8.18 -25.38 -1.64
N GLY A 221 -7.06 -24.77 -1.20
CA GLY A 221 -7.02 -23.89 -0.03
C GLY A 221 -7.99 -22.72 -0.14
N THR A 222 -8.14 -22.11 -1.32
CA THR A 222 -9.10 -21.04 -1.58
C THR A 222 -10.54 -21.51 -1.35
N HIS A 223 -10.94 -22.66 -1.86
CA HIS A 223 -12.26 -23.22 -1.63
C HIS A 223 -12.51 -23.53 -0.15
N ILE A 224 -11.50 -24.06 0.56
CA ILE A 224 -11.59 -24.34 2.00
C ILE A 224 -11.73 -23.05 2.80
N VAL A 225 -10.95 -22.00 2.48
CA VAL A 225 -11.07 -20.68 3.12
C VAL A 225 -12.43 -20.05 2.81
N HIS A 226 -12.93 -20.18 1.58
CA HIS A 226 -14.25 -19.67 1.22
C HIS A 226 -15.38 -20.38 2.01
N ALA A 227 -15.30 -21.70 2.16
CA ALA A 227 -16.25 -22.45 2.96
C ALA A 227 -16.16 -22.05 4.46
N ALA A 228 -14.96 -21.85 4.99
CA ALA A 228 -14.75 -21.38 6.36
C ALA A 228 -15.31 -19.96 6.58
N LEU A 229 -15.10 -19.05 5.63
CA LEU A 229 -15.70 -17.70 5.66
C LEU A 229 -17.22 -17.78 5.74
N ARG A 230 -17.84 -18.65 4.93
CA ARG A 230 -19.29 -18.82 4.92
C ARG A 230 -19.81 -19.51 6.18
N GLU A 231 -19.04 -20.39 6.78
CA GLU A 231 -19.40 -21.03 8.05
C GLU A 231 -19.39 -20.02 9.21
N VAL A 232 -18.37 -19.15 9.27
CA VAL A 232 -18.17 -18.19 10.37
C VAL A 232 -19.00 -16.92 10.20
N LEU A 233 -19.04 -16.38 8.98
CA LEU A 233 -19.70 -15.09 8.69
C LEU A 233 -21.15 -15.26 8.21
N GLY A 234 -21.48 -16.41 7.63
CA GLY A 234 -22.77 -16.71 7.03
C GLY A 234 -22.73 -16.88 5.51
N PRO A 235 -23.82 -17.37 4.91
CA PRO A 235 -23.89 -17.77 3.50
C PRO A 235 -23.67 -16.62 2.50
N ASP A 236 -23.80 -15.37 2.94
CA ASP A 236 -23.65 -14.17 2.10
C ASP A 236 -22.19 -13.76 1.89
N ALA A 237 -21.23 -14.37 2.60
CA ALA A 237 -19.80 -14.16 2.39
C ALA A 237 -19.32 -14.89 1.11
N LEU A 238 -19.84 -14.45 -0.04
CA LEU A 238 -19.58 -15.06 -1.35
C LEU A 238 -18.33 -14.49 -1.99
N GLN A 239 -17.58 -15.36 -2.68
CA GLN A 239 -16.41 -14.97 -3.48
C GLN A 239 -16.81 -13.97 -4.55
N SER A 240 -16.03 -12.90 -4.69
CA SER A 240 -16.11 -11.92 -5.79
C SER A 240 -14.87 -11.93 -6.69
N GLY A 241 -13.80 -12.58 -6.26
CA GLY A 241 -12.57 -12.77 -7.04
C GLY A 241 -11.57 -13.64 -6.28
N SER A 242 -10.62 -14.23 -6.99
CA SER A 242 -9.54 -15.01 -6.39
C SER A 242 -8.26 -14.92 -7.22
N TYR A 243 -7.14 -15.21 -6.58
CA TYR A 243 -5.86 -15.42 -7.24
C TYR A 243 -5.05 -16.44 -6.46
N ASN A 244 -4.60 -17.49 -7.15
CA ASN A 244 -3.94 -18.64 -6.57
C ASN A 244 -2.67 -18.96 -7.34
N LYS A 245 -1.56 -19.04 -6.65
CA LYS A 245 -0.28 -19.52 -7.18
C LYS A 245 0.38 -20.44 -6.16
N PRO A 246 1.40 -21.21 -6.52
CA PRO A 246 2.11 -22.03 -5.55
C PRO A 246 2.48 -21.25 -4.29
N GLY A 247 2.08 -21.79 -3.14
CA GLY A 247 2.34 -21.22 -1.82
C GLY A 247 1.50 -20.02 -1.39
N TYR A 248 0.63 -19.48 -2.25
CA TYR A 248 -0.13 -18.27 -1.95
C TYR A 248 -1.55 -18.31 -2.51
N LEU A 249 -2.49 -17.80 -1.74
CA LEU A 249 -3.84 -17.53 -2.18
C LEU A 249 -4.30 -16.13 -1.77
N ARG A 250 -5.18 -15.56 -2.58
CA ARG A 250 -5.93 -14.34 -2.33
C ARG A 250 -7.38 -14.56 -2.67
N LEU A 251 -8.27 -14.18 -1.77
CA LEU A 251 -9.71 -14.33 -1.94
C LEU A 251 -10.41 -13.01 -1.62
N ASP A 252 -11.11 -12.48 -2.60
CA ASP A 252 -12.00 -11.33 -2.46
C ASP A 252 -13.43 -11.84 -2.25
N PHE A 253 -14.13 -11.30 -1.27
CA PHE A 253 -15.48 -11.76 -0.90
C PHE A 253 -16.37 -10.60 -0.46
N SER A 254 -17.69 -10.79 -0.58
CA SER A 254 -18.68 -9.80 -0.19
C SER A 254 -18.84 -9.77 1.33
N TRP A 255 -18.44 -8.65 1.95
CA TRP A 255 -18.64 -8.42 3.38
C TRP A 255 -18.56 -6.93 3.70
N PRO A 256 -19.47 -6.37 4.53
CA PRO A 256 -19.60 -4.93 4.69
C PRO A 256 -18.56 -4.30 5.64
N SER A 257 -17.95 -5.07 6.54
CA SER A 257 -17.09 -4.55 7.60
C SER A 257 -15.76 -5.29 7.69
N ALA A 258 -14.76 -4.66 8.31
CA ALA A 258 -13.48 -5.30 8.61
C ALA A 258 -13.69 -6.49 9.58
N LEU A 259 -12.94 -7.55 9.35
CA LEU A 259 -12.94 -8.71 10.24
C LEU A 259 -12.14 -8.41 11.52
N SER A 260 -12.70 -8.73 12.68
CA SER A 260 -11.97 -8.66 13.93
C SER A 260 -10.79 -9.65 13.93
N ARG A 261 -9.85 -9.46 14.83
CA ARG A 261 -8.73 -10.41 15.00
C ARG A 261 -9.24 -11.80 15.39
N GLU A 262 -10.23 -11.85 16.26
CA GLU A 262 -10.87 -13.07 16.75
C GLU A 262 -11.58 -13.81 15.60
N THR A 263 -12.34 -13.10 14.78
CA THR A 263 -13.02 -13.65 13.60
C THR A 263 -12.02 -14.22 12.58
N ARG A 264 -10.91 -13.51 12.32
CA ARG A 264 -9.86 -14.02 11.42
C ARG A 264 -9.21 -15.29 11.97
N SER A 265 -8.92 -15.31 13.28
CA SER A 265 -8.37 -16.50 13.93
C SER A 265 -9.34 -17.70 13.89
N GLU A 266 -10.64 -17.46 14.03
CA GLU A 266 -11.67 -18.48 13.91
C GLU A 266 -11.76 -19.06 12.49
N ILE A 267 -11.72 -18.19 11.46
CA ILE A 267 -11.70 -18.60 10.04
C ILE A 267 -10.46 -19.46 9.75
N GLU A 268 -9.29 -19.03 10.23
CA GLU A 268 -8.04 -19.78 10.08
C GLU A 268 -8.11 -21.15 10.80
N GLU A 269 -8.70 -21.19 11.99
CA GLU A 269 -8.89 -22.44 12.73
C GLU A 269 -9.85 -23.39 12.02
N VAL A 270 -11.01 -22.90 11.53
CA VAL A 270 -11.97 -23.72 10.76
C VAL A 270 -11.31 -24.26 9.49
N THR A 271 -10.56 -23.40 8.77
CA THR A 271 -9.79 -23.77 7.58
C THR A 271 -8.83 -24.93 7.86
N ASN A 272 -7.97 -24.79 8.86
CA ASN A 272 -6.97 -25.82 9.19
C ASN A 272 -7.58 -27.07 9.83
N ARG A 273 -8.73 -26.95 10.50
CA ARG A 273 -9.51 -28.08 10.98
C ARG A 273 -10.06 -28.92 9.82
N ALA A 274 -10.58 -28.27 8.77
CA ALA A 274 -11.04 -28.94 7.56
C ALA A 274 -9.89 -29.63 6.81
N ILE A 275 -8.73 -28.97 6.73
CA ILE A 275 -7.50 -29.55 6.15
C ILE A 275 -7.11 -30.82 6.92
N ARG A 276 -7.04 -30.75 8.25
CA ARG A 276 -6.72 -31.88 9.11
C ARG A 276 -7.75 -33.01 9.04
N GLY A 277 -9.00 -32.65 8.67
CA GLY A 277 -10.11 -33.61 8.56
C GLY A 277 -10.00 -34.57 7.41
N ASP A 278 -9.01 -34.41 6.52
CA ASP A 278 -8.76 -35.23 5.34
C ASP A 278 -10.00 -35.44 4.47
N LEU A 279 -10.70 -34.35 4.21
CA LEU A 279 -11.94 -34.35 3.45
C LEU A 279 -11.67 -34.75 1.98
N PRO A 280 -12.48 -35.67 1.39
CA PRO A 280 -12.31 -36.04 0.00
C PRO A 280 -12.64 -34.85 -0.92
N VAL A 281 -11.88 -34.73 -2.01
CA VAL A 281 -12.12 -33.75 -3.07
C VAL A 281 -12.56 -34.52 -4.32
N SER A 282 -13.70 -34.15 -4.88
CA SER A 282 -14.22 -34.78 -6.10
C SER A 282 -14.67 -33.74 -7.11
N ALA A 283 -14.65 -34.11 -8.38
CA ALA A 283 -15.14 -33.28 -9.47
C ALA A 283 -16.16 -34.05 -10.31
N GLN A 284 -17.27 -33.40 -10.64
CA GLN A 284 -18.32 -34.00 -11.48
C GLN A 284 -18.75 -33.02 -12.55
N TYR A 285 -19.12 -33.57 -13.73
CA TYR A 285 -19.68 -32.80 -14.83
C TYR A 285 -21.18 -32.97 -14.87
N MET A 286 -21.90 -31.88 -14.99
CA MET A 286 -23.38 -31.86 -15.08
C MET A 286 -23.85 -30.60 -15.79
N THR A 287 -25.15 -30.50 -16.09
CA THR A 287 -25.70 -29.25 -16.63
C THR A 287 -25.73 -28.15 -15.56
N LEU A 288 -25.68 -26.89 -15.99
CA LEU A 288 -25.74 -25.75 -15.06
C LEU A 288 -27.04 -25.74 -14.18
N PRO A 289 -28.25 -26.08 -14.70
CA PRO A 289 -29.42 -26.25 -13.86
C PRO A 289 -29.24 -27.33 -12.79
N GLU A 290 -28.75 -28.52 -13.17
CA GLU A 290 -28.50 -29.61 -12.21
C GLU A 290 -27.50 -29.22 -11.13
N ALA A 291 -26.44 -28.49 -11.49
CA ALA A 291 -25.46 -28.00 -10.53
C ALA A 291 -26.08 -27.04 -9.51
N LYS A 292 -26.94 -26.12 -9.95
CA LYS A 292 -27.66 -25.20 -9.07
C LYS A 292 -28.66 -25.93 -8.17
N ASP A 293 -29.39 -26.88 -8.70
CA ASP A 293 -30.36 -27.69 -7.93
C ASP A 293 -29.61 -28.57 -6.89
N TRP A 294 -28.41 -29.02 -7.23
CA TRP A 294 -27.52 -29.73 -6.30
C TRP A 294 -26.91 -28.83 -5.22
N GLY A 295 -27.09 -27.51 -5.34
CA GLY A 295 -26.61 -26.51 -4.38
C GLY A 295 -25.17 -26.08 -4.61
N ALA A 296 -24.65 -26.23 -5.83
CA ALA A 296 -23.35 -25.69 -6.20
C ALA A 296 -23.38 -24.16 -6.28
N ILE A 297 -22.37 -23.51 -5.74
CA ILE A 297 -22.21 -22.06 -5.83
C ILE A 297 -21.69 -21.72 -7.22
N ALA A 298 -22.45 -20.87 -7.91
CA ALA A 298 -22.06 -20.23 -9.15
C ALA A 298 -21.73 -18.76 -8.85
N LEU A 299 -20.56 -18.29 -9.27
CA LEU A 299 -20.17 -16.89 -9.08
C LEU A 299 -21.05 -15.98 -9.93
N PHE A 300 -21.44 -14.85 -9.36
CA PHE A 300 -22.26 -13.87 -10.06
C PHE A 300 -21.44 -13.14 -11.13
N GLY A 301 -22.00 -13.03 -12.36
CA GLY A 301 -21.34 -12.32 -13.46
C GLY A 301 -20.43 -13.19 -14.34
N GLU A 302 -20.19 -14.45 -13.97
CA GLU A 302 -19.46 -15.40 -14.82
C GLU A 302 -20.39 -16.01 -15.88
N THR A 303 -19.79 -16.30 -17.04
CA THR A 303 -20.49 -17.00 -18.14
C THR A 303 -20.08 -18.47 -18.12
N TYR A 304 -21.07 -19.33 -17.96
CA TYR A 304 -20.86 -20.79 -17.91
C TYR A 304 -21.36 -21.47 -19.19
N ASP A 305 -20.68 -22.54 -19.56
CA ASP A 305 -21.13 -23.44 -20.63
C ASP A 305 -22.38 -24.24 -20.16
N GLU A 306 -23.06 -24.91 -21.09
CA GLU A 306 -24.21 -25.77 -20.79
C GLU A 306 -23.82 -26.90 -19.83
N THR A 307 -22.62 -27.48 -20.03
CA THR A 307 -22.02 -28.46 -19.12
C THR A 307 -20.95 -27.79 -18.27
N VAL A 308 -21.08 -27.87 -16.96
CA VAL A 308 -20.18 -27.28 -15.97
C VAL A 308 -19.49 -28.35 -15.13
N ARG A 309 -18.29 -28.04 -14.66
CA ARG A 309 -17.54 -28.87 -13.70
C ARG A 309 -17.81 -28.34 -12.30
N VAL A 310 -18.32 -29.20 -11.41
CA VAL A 310 -18.54 -28.90 -9.99
C VAL A 310 -17.45 -29.60 -9.17
N VAL A 311 -16.74 -28.84 -8.36
CA VAL A 311 -15.76 -29.35 -7.38
C VAL A 311 -16.40 -29.37 -6.01
N GLU A 312 -16.30 -30.50 -5.31
CA GLU A 312 -16.82 -30.71 -3.98
C GLU A 312 -15.67 -31.10 -3.03
N ILE A 313 -15.59 -30.44 -1.85
CA ILE A 313 -14.67 -30.75 -0.77
C ILE A 313 -15.48 -31.03 0.49
N GLY A 314 -15.39 -32.27 1.01
CA GLY A 314 -16.16 -32.66 2.19
C GLY A 314 -17.67 -32.63 1.99
N GLY A 315 -18.14 -33.04 0.81
CA GLY A 315 -19.54 -33.04 0.47
C GLY A 315 -20.08 -31.61 0.27
N LYS A 316 -21.30 -31.37 0.75
CA LYS A 316 -21.96 -30.08 0.61
C LYS A 316 -21.34 -28.92 1.41
N TRP A 317 -20.27 -29.17 2.18
CA TRP A 317 -19.58 -28.14 2.94
C TRP A 317 -18.92 -27.12 2.02
N SER A 318 -18.23 -27.60 0.95
CA SER A 318 -17.77 -26.75 -0.14
C SER A 318 -18.15 -27.40 -1.46
N ARG A 319 -18.99 -26.74 -2.24
CA ARG A 319 -19.45 -27.23 -3.54
C ARG A 319 -19.59 -26.06 -4.48
N GLU A 320 -18.70 -26.00 -5.48
CA GLU A 320 -18.52 -24.80 -6.30
C GLU A 320 -18.26 -25.15 -7.76
N LEU A 321 -18.74 -24.30 -8.68
CA LEU A 321 -18.39 -24.38 -10.10
C LEU A 321 -16.93 -23.99 -10.27
N CYS A 322 -16.07 -24.93 -10.68
CA CYS A 322 -14.63 -24.68 -10.79
C CYS A 322 -13.96 -25.51 -11.87
N GLY A 323 -13.19 -24.85 -12.74
CA GLY A 323 -12.36 -25.46 -13.78
C GLY A 323 -10.89 -25.65 -13.41
N GLY A 324 -10.49 -25.34 -12.16
CA GLY A 324 -9.12 -25.42 -11.70
C GLY A 324 -8.63 -26.83 -11.39
N THR A 325 -7.33 -26.94 -11.10
CA THR A 325 -6.73 -28.18 -10.62
C THR A 325 -6.79 -28.23 -9.09
N HIS A 326 -7.07 -29.40 -8.54
CA HIS A 326 -7.26 -29.59 -7.10
C HIS A 326 -6.46 -30.78 -6.57
N VAL A 327 -6.24 -30.78 -5.27
CA VAL A 327 -5.75 -31.94 -4.51
C VAL A 327 -6.86 -33.01 -4.43
N ASP A 328 -6.49 -34.25 -4.12
CA ASP A 328 -7.47 -35.35 -3.99
C ASP A 328 -8.10 -35.39 -2.60
N HIS A 329 -7.39 -34.86 -1.59
CA HIS A 329 -7.82 -34.78 -0.21
C HIS A 329 -7.41 -33.44 0.41
N SER A 330 -8.23 -32.88 1.28
CA SER A 330 -7.95 -31.59 1.94
C SER A 330 -6.62 -31.57 2.72
N SER A 331 -6.21 -32.71 3.28
CA SER A 331 -4.93 -32.84 4.00
C SER A 331 -3.70 -32.56 3.14
N GLN A 332 -3.78 -32.76 1.84
CA GLN A 332 -2.70 -32.47 0.89
C GLN A 332 -2.45 -30.95 0.72
N VAL A 333 -3.37 -30.09 1.14
CA VAL A 333 -3.15 -28.63 1.19
C VAL A 333 -2.05 -28.27 2.17
N GLY A 334 -1.89 -29.08 3.23
CA GLY A 334 -0.87 -28.90 4.25
C GLY A 334 -1.30 -27.92 5.32
N LEU A 335 -0.95 -26.66 5.21
CA LEU A 335 -1.25 -25.61 6.18
C LEU A 335 -1.70 -24.35 5.44
N VAL A 336 -2.64 -23.60 6.02
CA VAL A 336 -3.02 -22.26 5.57
C VAL A 336 -2.76 -21.28 6.72
N ALA A 337 -2.01 -20.23 6.46
CA ALA A 337 -1.74 -19.14 7.40
C ALA A 337 -2.28 -17.83 6.82
N LEU A 338 -3.32 -17.27 7.44
CA LEU A 338 -3.89 -15.98 7.04
C LEU A 338 -2.92 -14.85 7.41
N THR A 339 -2.46 -14.11 6.41
CA THR A 339 -1.47 -13.03 6.59
C THR A 339 -2.10 -11.66 6.74
N GLY A 340 -3.25 -11.44 6.13
CA GLY A 340 -3.90 -10.15 6.14
C GLY A 340 -5.37 -10.17 5.74
N GLU A 341 -6.03 -9.06 6.08
CA GLU A 341 -7.37 -8.72 5.64
C GLU A 341 -7.44 -7.24 5.31
N SER A 342 -8.05 -6.90 4.18
CA SER A 342 -8.12 -5.52 3.70
C SER A 342 -9.42 -5.23 2.94
N SER A 343 -9.74 -3.94 2.76
CA SER A 343 -10.84 -3.51 1.90
C SER A 343 -10.38 -3.42 0.45
N VAL A 344 -11.19 -3.90 -0.49
CA VAL A 344 -10.97 -3.75 -1.94
C VAL A 344 -12.05 -2.90 -2.62
N GLY A 345 -12.99 -2.40 -1.83
CA GLY A 345 -14.10 -1.57 -2.30
C GLY A 345 -15.23 -1.51 -1.29
N SER A 346 -16.30 -0.80 -1.62
CA SER A 346 -17.51 -0.79 -0.78
C SER A 346 -18.12 -2.18 -0.75
N GLY A 347 -18.34 -2.72 0.46
CA GLY A 347 -18.97 -4.04 0.62
C GLY A 347 -18.10 -5.23 0.18
N SER A 348 -16.83 -5.04 -0.13
CA SER A 348 -15.91 -6.10 -0.55
C SER A 348 -14.65 -6.13 0.28
N ARG A 349 -14.29 -7.33 0.76
CA ARG A 349 -13.12 -7.59 1.60
C ARG A 349 -12.20 -8.58 0.91
N ARG A 350 -10.94 -8.54 1.27
CA ARG A 350 -9.87 -9.42 0.78
C ARG A 350 -9.20 -10.11 1.95
N VAL A 351 -9.02 -11.42 1.84
CA VAL A 351 -8.10 -12.18 2.68
C VAL A 351 -6.95 -12.71 1.83
N GLU A 352 -5.77 -12.74 2.43
CA GLU A 352 -4.55 -13.27 1.84
C GLU A 352 -3.98 -14.32 2.78
N ALA A 353 -3.42 -15.39 2.21
CA ALA A 353 -2.83 -16.46 2.99
C ALA A 353 -1.65 -17.10 2.27
N PHE A 354 -0.69 -17.57 3.05
CA PHE A 354 0.27 -18.55 2.61
C PHE A 354 -0.29 -19.96 2.75
N VAL A 355 0.16 -20.87 1.89
CA VAL A 355 -0.35 -22.24 1.79
C VAL A 355 0.83 -23.23 1.76
N GLY A 356 0.64 -24.39 2.39
CA GLY A 356 1.62 -25.48 2.33
C GLY A 356 2.92 -25.11 3.04
N LEU A 357 4.04 -25.33 2.35
CA LEU A 357 5.38 -25.09 2.90
C LEU A 357 5.65 -23.62 3.18
N GLU A 358 5.15 -22.71 2.34
CA GLU A 358 5.28 -21.26 2.52
C GLU A 358 4.56 -20.78 3.78
N ALA A 359 3.40 -21.36 4.12
CA ALA A 359 2.73 -21.09 5.37
C ALA A 359 3.57 -21.53 6.58
N PHE A 360 4.21 -22.70 6.49
CA PHE A 360 5.12 -23.17 7.52
C PHE A 360 6.35 -22.26 7.67
N GLN A 361 6.95 -21.83 6.55
CA GLN A 361 8.12 -20.93 6.55
C GLN A 361 7.77 -19.56 7.17
N HIS A 362 6.58 -19.03 6.84
CA HIS A 362 6.08 -17.79 7.41
C HIS A 362 5.98 -17.90 8.95
N LEU A 363 5.29 -18.92 9.46
CA LEU A 363 5.17 -19.14 10.91
C LEU A 363 6.52 -19.44 11.57
N ALA A 364 7.43 -20.13 10.90
CA ALA A 364 8.77 -20.39 11.41
C ALA A 364 9.58 -19.08 11.54
N THR A 365 9.44 -18.16 10.60
CA THR A 365 10.08 -16.85 10.65
C THR A 365 9.54 -16.00 11.81
N GLU A 366 8.22 -15.95 11.99
CA GLU A 366 7.61 -15.27 13.13
C GLU A 366 8.08 -15.85 14.46
N ARG A 367 8.11 -17.18 14.58
CA ARG A 367 8.61 -17.88 15.77
C ARG A 367 10.08 -17.54 16.04
N ALA A 368 10.92 -17.51 15.01
CA ALA A 368 12.33 -17.15 15.16
C ALA A 368 12.49 -15.71 15.66
N LEU A 369 11.73 -14.77 15.13
CA LEU A 369 11.72 -13.36 15.57
C LEU A 369 11.29 -13.25 17.05
N VAL A 370 10.22 -13.94 17.45
CA VAL A 370 9.77 -13.96 18.84
C VAL A 370 10.87 -14.54 19.74
N SER A 371 11.53 -15.62 19.33
CA SER A 371 12.64 -16.24 20.07
C SER A 371 13.83 -15.29 20.24
N GLU A 372 14.20 -14.56 19.19
CA GLU A 372 15.26 -13.55 19.24
C GLU A 372 14.92 -12.41 20.21
N LEU A 373 13.72 -11.86 20.10
CA LEU A 373 13.24 -10.79 20.99
C LEU A 373 13.20 -11.23 22.46
N THR A 374 12.71 -12.44 22.74
CA THR A 374 12.66 -12.97 24.11
C THR A 374 14.05 -13.22 24.67
N THR A 375 14.99 -13.66 23.84
CA THR A 375 16.40 -13.82 24.23
C THR A 375 17.04 -12.46 24.55
N THR A 376 16.86 -11.48 23.68
CA THR A 376 17.39 -10.12 23.84
C THR A 376 16.83 -9.45 25.09
N LEU A 377 15.54 -9.57 25.32
CA LEU A 377 14.85 -8.94 26.46
C LEU A 377 14.88 -9.78 27.73
N LYS A 378 15.43 -11.00 27.68
CA LYS A 378 15.54 -11.96 28.78
C LYS A 378 14.20 -12.23 29.48
N VAL A 379 13.18 -12.53 28.71
CA VAL A 379 11.81 -12.83 29.18
C VAL A 379 11.25 -14.06 28.50
N GLN A 380 10.19 -14.65 29.06
CA GLN A 380 9.42 -15.69 28.37
C GLN A 380 8.49 -15.09 27.30
N PRO A 381 8.10 -15.84 26.25
CA PRO A 381 7.24 -15.34 25.17
C PRO A 381 5.96 -14.65 25.67
N GLY A 382 5.29 -15.20 26.68
CA GLY A 382 4.08 -14.61 27.25
C GLY A 382 4.29 -13.28 28.00
N GLU A 383 5.53 -12.97 28.38
CA GLU A 383 5.90 -11.74 29.09
C GLU A 383 6.40 -10.64 28.16
N LEU A 384 6.61 -10.96 26.86
CA LEU A 384 7.24 -10.06 25.88
C LEU A 384 6.51 -8.73 25.79
N LYS A 385 5.17 -8.76 25.65
CA LYS A 385 4.33 -7.56 25.56
C LYS A 385 4.53 -6.65 26.78
N GLY A 386 4.39 -7.20 27.98
CA GLY A 386 4.53 -6.42 29.21
C GLY A 386 5.96 -5.88 29.42
N ARG A 387 6.98 -6.59 28.89
CA ARG A 387 8.37 -6.10 28.94
C ARG A 387 8.58 -4.91 28.01
N VAL A 388 8.01 -4.95 26.81
CA VAL A 388 8.07 -3.83 25.86
C VAL A 388 7.32 -2.60 26.41
N GLU A 389 6.11 -2.79 26.94
CA GLU A 389 5.34 -1.72 27.58
C GLU A 389 6.13 -1.05 28.72
N LYS A 390 6.74 -1.82 29.61
CA LYS A 390 7.61 -1.30 30.70
C LYS A 390 8.84 -0.56 30.17
N LEU A 391 9.42 -0.98 29.05
CA LEU A 391 10.53 -0.27 28.45
C LEU A 391 10.11 1.08 27.89
N LEU A 392 8.96 1.15 27.21
CA LEU A 392 8.39 2.40 26.70
C LEU A 392 8.07 3.38 27.84
N GLU A 393 7.46 2.90 28.93
CA GLU A 393 7.24 3.72 30.14
C GLU A 393 8.54 4.26 30.71
N ARG A 394 9.58 3.42 30.83
CA ARG A 394 10.88 3.85 31.34
C ARG A 394 11.56 4.88 30.44
N VAL A 395 11.43 4.75 29.12
CA VAL A 395 11.94 5.77 28.18
C VAL A 395 11.21 7.08 28.38
N ALA A 396 9.88 7.07 28.43
CA ALA A 396 9.09 8.28 28.66
C ALA A 396 9.39 8.94 30.00
N ASP A 397 9.64 8.15 31.07
CA ASP A 397 10.04 8.66 32.37
C ASP A 397 11.44 9.27 32.35
N ALA A 398 12.39 8.62 31.68
CA ALA A 398 13.75 9.13 31.52
C ALA A 398 13.78 10.46 30.74
N GLU A 399 13.00 10.56 29.67
CA GLU A 399 12.84 11.78 28.89
C GLU A 399 12.25 12.93 29.73
N ARG A 400 11.21 12.66 30.54
CA ARG A 400 10.63 13.64 31.48
C ARG A 400 11.65 14.11 32.53
N GLN A 401 12.42 13.17 33.10
CA GLN A 401 13.47 13.51 34.07
C GLN A 401 14.57 14.36 33.43
N LEU A 402 15.00 13.98 32.21
CA LEU A 402 15.98 14.74 31.47
C LEU A 402 15.52 16.16 31.17
N ALA A 403 14.25 16.32 30.74
CA ALA A 403 13.65 17.66 30.55
C ALA A 403 13.63 18.47 31.85
N GLY A 404 13.28 17.82 32.98
CA GLY A 404 13.33 18.44 34.31
C GLY A 404 14.74 18.92 34.71
N TYR A 405 15.74 18.09 34.53
CA TYR A 405 17.14 18.45 34.79
C TYR A 405 17.64 19.59 33.89
N ARG A 406 17.28 19.56 32.60
CA ARG A 406 17.60 20.66 31.67
C ARG A 406 16.98 21.96 32.12
N GLN A 407 15.70 21.94 32.50
CA GLN A 407 15.00 23.15 33.01
C GLN A 407 15.67 23.69 34.26
N GLN A 408 16.06 22.82 35.22
CA GLN A 408 16.79 23.26 36.42
C GLN A 408 18.16 23.86 36.08
N ALA A 409 18.90 23.22 35.18
CA ALA A 409 20.19 23.76 34.73
C ALA A 409 20.03 25.13 34.07
N MET A 410 19.01 25.31 33.24
CA MET A 410 18.71 26.59 32.59
C MET A 410 18.36 27.68 33.62
N GLN A 411 17.58 27.35 34.66
CA GLN A 411 17.26 28.30 35.76
C GLN A 411 18.51 28.71 36.54
N GLN A 412 19.46 27.81 36.77
CA GLN A 412 20.75 28.11 37.40
C GLN A 412 21.61 29.02 36.52
N VAL A 413 21.69 28.70 35.21
CA VAL A 413 22.38 29.57 34.26
C VAL A 413 21.75 30.95 34.21
N ALA A 414 20.42 31.03 34.14
CA ALA A 414 19.71 32.33 34.18
C ALA A 414 20.04 33.16 35.43
N ALA A 415 20.14 32.53 36.61
CA ALA A 415 20.51 33.21 37.85
C ALA A 415 21.94 33.78 37.78
N THR A 416 22.91 32.99 37.29
CA THR A 416 24.30 33.40 37.12
C THR A 416 24.47 34.51 36.07
N LEU A 417 23.69 34.45 34.97
CA LEU A 417 23.76 35.46 33.91
C LEU A 417 23.28 36.85 34.36
N VAL A 418 22.43 36.95 35.35
CA VAL A 418 22.02 38.24 35.93
C VAL A 418 23.21 38.94 36.60
N ASP A 419 24.15 38.18 37.14
CA ASP A 419 25.38 38.74 37.75
C ASP A 419 26.42 39.19 36.71
N SER A 420 26.30 38.70 35.46
CA SER A 420 27.18 39.05 34.33
C SER A 420 26.71 40.28 33.54
N VAL A 421 25.72 41.01 34.05
CA VAL A 421 25.24 42.24 33.43
C VAL A 421 26.32 43.31 33.32
N HIS A 422 26.44 43.93 32.14
CA HIS A 422 27.29 45.07 31.93
C HIS A 422 26.51 46.27 31.41
N ASP A 423 27.03 47.48 31.65
CA ASP A 423 26.43 48.70 31.15
C ASP A 423 26.90 49.05 29.74
N ALA A 424 26.01 49.29 28.85
CA ALA A 424 26.29 49.73 27.49
C ALA A 424 25.48 51.03 27.20
N GLY A 425 26.04 52.18 27.53
CA GLY A 425 25.38 53.48 27.31
C GLY A 425 24.14 53.70 28.14
N GLY A 426 24.12 53.28 29.41
CA GLY A 426 22.97 53.41 30.32
C GLY A 426 21.93 52.28 30.20
N VAL A 427 22.25 51.23 29.41
CA VAL A 427 21.39 50.05 29.22
C VAL A 427 22.12 48.81 29.78
N ARG A 428 21.43 48.04 30.58
CA ARG A 428 21.91 46.76 31.11
C ARG A 428 21.89 45.70 30.02
N VAL A 429 23.05 45.17 29.66
CA VAL A 429 23.16 44.17 28.60
C VAL A 429 23.67 42.86 29.18
N VAL A 430 23.04 41.76 28.81
CA VAL A 430 23.52 40.40 29.04
C VAL A 430 23.69 39.71 27.68
N THR A 431 24.90 39.28 27.41
CA THR A 431 25.23 38.45 26.23
C THR A 431 25.79 37.11 26.69
N HIS A 432 25.36 36.02 26.09
CA HIS A 432 25.83 34.69 26.46
C HIS A 432 25.77 33.73 25.29
N GLN A 433 26.80 32.88 25.14
CA GLN A 433 26.73 31.73 24.30
C GLN A 433 26.39 30.50 25.14
N SER A 434 25.22 29.91 24.92
CA SER A 434 24.73 28.78 25.72
C SER A 434 25.27 27.46 25.16
N GLU A 435 25.87 26.66 26.04
CA GLU A 435 26.25 25.27 25.75
C GLU A 435 25.21 24.26 26.25
N ASN A 436 24.20 24.71 27.04
CA ASN A 436 23.24 23.86 27.73
C ASN A 436 21.85 23.84 27.08
N ALA A 437 21.58 24.76 26.16
CA ALA A 437 20.32 24.77 25.41
C ALA A 437 20.32 23.62 24.39
N ALA A 438 19.23 22.88 24.31
CA ALA A 438 19.07 21.80 23.36
C ALA A 438 18.45 22.27 22.03
N ASP A 439 17.68 23.34 22.08
CA ASP A 439 16.96 23.89 20.92
C ASP A 439 16.63 25.40 21.10
N GLY A 440 15.96 25.95 20.11
CA GLY A 440 15.56 27.36 20.11
C GLY A 440 14.51 27.74 21.18
N ASP A 441 13.72 26.79 21.64
CA ASP A 441 12.73 27.02 22.70
C ASP A 441 13.41 27.11 24.06
N ASP A 442 14.44 26.33 24.30
CA ASP A 442 15.32 26.46 25.47
C ASP A 442 15.98 27.84 25.50
N LEU A 443 16.53 28.32 24.37
CA LEU A 443 17.11 29.66 24.27
C LEU A 443 16.07 30.73 24.59
N ARG A 444 14.86 30.60 24.06
CA ARG A 444 13.75 31.54 24.31
C ARG A 444 13.37 31.58 25.78
N THR A 445 13.30 30.44 26.42
CA THR A 445 13.01 30.29 27.85
C THR A 445 14.10 30.97 28.69
N LEU A 446 15.37 30.70 28.39
CA LEU A 446 16.51 31.28 29.10
C LEU A 446 16.55 32.80 28.98
N VAL A 447 16.43 33.33 27.77
CA VAL A 447 16.38 34.76 27.50
C VAL A 447 15.25 35.45 28.23
N THR A 448 14.07 34.80 28.25
CA THR A 448 12.89 35.35 28.93
C THR A 448 13.04 35.35 30.46
N ASP A 449 13.62 34.29 31.04
CA ASP A 449 13.89 34.19 32.47
C ASP A 449 14.95 35.22 32.91
N VAL A 450 16.06 35.36 32.18
CA VAL A 450 17.07 36.40 32.47
C VAL A 450 16.47 37.80 32.40
N ARG A 451 15.67 38.10 31.35
CA ARG A 451 14.97 39.38 31.23
C ARG A 451 14.04 39.65 32.42
N ALA A 452 13.26 38.66 32.83
CA ALA A 452 12.35 38.78 33.95
C ALA A 452 13.07 39.09 35.27
N ARG A 453 14.22 38.44 35.51
CA ARG A 453 15.07 38.65 36.69
C ARG A 453 15.73 40.05 36.71
N LEU A 454 16.06 40.58 35.54
CA LEU A 454 16.58 41.95 35.43
C LEU A 454 15.51 43.01 35.77
N GLY A 455 14.22 42.69 35.68
CA GLY A 455 13.11 43.56 35.97
C GLY A 455 12.94 44.72 34.98
N GLU A 456 11.98 45.62 35.30
CA GLU A 456 11.58 46.72 34.41
C GLU A 456 12.09 48.12 34.86
N SER A 457 12.84 48.20 35.95
CA SER A 457 13.21 49.49 36.58
C SER A 457 14.24 50.30 35.80
N ALA A 458 15.00 49.66 34.90
CA ALA A 458 15.96 50.30 34.01
C ALA A 458 16.02 49.53 32.67
N PRO A 459 16.40 50.18 31.57
CA PRO A 459 16.53 49.52 30.26
C PRO A 459 17.42 48.27 30.29
N ALA A 460 16.94 47.14 29.74
CA ALA A 460 17.67 45.89 29.70
C ALA A 460 17.49 45.16 28.37
N VAL A 461 18.58 44.62 27.87
CA VAL A 461 18.65 43.76 26.66
C VAL A 461 19.35 42.46 27.02
N VAL A 462 18.77 41.35 26.63
CA VAL A 462 19.34 40.01 26.80
C VAL A 462 19.48 39.37 25.43
N ALA A 463 20.68 38.96 25.07
CA ALA A 463 20.98 38.27 23.83
C ALA A 463 21.70 36.94 24.12
N ILE A 464 21.09 35.82 23.79
CA ILE A 464 21.68 34.50 24.00
C ILE A 464 21.66 33.73 22.69
N ALA A 465 22.78 33.11 22.36
CA ALA A 465 22.97 32.32 21.18
C ALA A 465 23.47 30.91 21.52
N ALA A 466 23.19 29.95 20.65
CA ALA A 466 23.77 28.60 20.71
C ALA A 466 23.97 28.03 19.31
N ASP A 467 24.77 26.99 19.23
CA ASP A 467 24.99 26.22 18.02
C ASP A 467 24.25 24.87 18.10
N PHE A 468 23.30 24.67 17.20
CA PHE A 468 22.52 23.43 17.03
C PHE A 468 22.87 22.74 15.68
N GLY A 469 24.16 22.83 15.23
CA GLY A 469 24.58 22.52 13.87
C GLY A 469 24.34 23.69 12.90
N ARG A 470 23.59 24.70 13.36
CA ARG A 470 23.46 26.04 12.80
C ARG A 470 23.26 27.02 13.95
N PRO A 471 23.90 28.19 13.91
CA PRO A 471 23.78 29.16 15.01
C PRO A 471 22.37 29.74 15.08
N GLN A 472 21.83 29.79 16.28
CA GLN A 472 20.59 30.48 16.59
C GLN A 472 20.86 31.53 17.67
N ILE A 473 20.15 32.66 17.59
CA ILE A 473 20.20 33.72 18.56
C ILE A 473 18.78 34.18 18.93
N VAL A 474 18.55 34.35 20.19
CA VAL A 474 17.30 34.95 20.73
C VAL A 474 17.65 36.20 21.50
N ILE A 475 16.89 37.29 21.25
CA ILE A 475 17.09 38.57 21.91
C ILE A 475 15.76 39.00 22.52
N ALA A 476 15.81 39.42 23.79
CA ALA A 476 14.70 40.04 24.47
C ALA A 476 15.03 41.44 25.02
N THR A 477 14.05 42.31 24.99
CA THR A 477 14.12 43.64 25.58
C THR A 477 12.99 43.81 26.60
N ASN A 478 13.28 44.47 27.73
CA ASN A 478 12.25 44.84 28.69
C ASN A 478 11.49 46.13 28.26
N GLN A 479 10.44 46.53 28.97
CA GLN A 479 9.62 47.69 28.59
C GLN A 479 10.46 48.98 28.57
N ALA A 480 11.28 49.21 29.61
CA ALA A 480 12.12 50.39 29.68
C ALA A 480 13.11 50.50 28.49
N ALA A 481 13.66 49.38 28.01
CA ALA A 481 14.50 49.37 26.82
C ALA A 481 13.70 49.68 25.53
N ARG A 482 12.46 49.22 25.43
CA ARG A 482 11.58 49.57 24.29
C ARG A 482 11.21 51.04 24.27
N ASP A 483 10.94 51.58 25.44
CA ASP A 483 10.63 53.03 25.61
C ASP A 483 11.85 53.88 25.24
N ALA A 484 13.07 53.37 25.48
CA ALA A 484 14.33 53.96 25.02
C ALA A 484 14.61 53.71 23.51
N GLY A 485 13.68 53.09 22.76
CA GLY A 485 13.77 52.87 21.33
C GLY A 485 14.47 51.58 20.91
N LEU A 486 14.87 50.72 21.85
CA LEU A 486 15.53 49.42 21.56
C LEU A 486 14.48 48.32 21.29
N LYS A 487 14.50 47.76 20.09
CA LYS A 487 13.58 46.71 19.67
C LYS A 487 14.35 45.43 19.37
N ALA A 488 13.93 44.32 19.98
CA ALA A 488 14.57 43.01 19.78
C ALA A 488 14.64 42.61 18.30
N GLY A 489 13.58 42.91 17.53
CA GLY A 489 13.53 42.60 16.10
C GLY A 489 14.56 43.36 15.24
N VAL A 490 15.05 44.55 15.70
CA VAL A 490 16.13 45.27 15.03
C VAL A 490 17.48 44.66 15.41
N LEU A 491 17.69 44.45 16.70
CA LEU A 491 18.94 43.87 17.22
C LEU A 491 19.22 42.46 16.66
N VAL A 492 18.19 41.63 16.55
CA VAL A 492 18.35 40.28 16.02
C VAL A 492 18.72 40.26 14.53
N LYS A 493 18.24 41.25 13.75
CA LYS A 493 18.66 41.38 12.34
C LYS A 493 20.14 41.68 12.20
N THR A 494 20.66 42.59 13.05
CA THR A 494 22.11 42.90 13.09
C THR A 494 22.92 41.66 13.41
N ALA A 495 22.54 40.93 14.47
CA ALA A 495 23.25 39.72 14.87
C ALA A 495 23.18 38.59 13.81
N SER A 496 21.98 38.38 13.27
CA SER A 496 21.78 37.31 12.28
C SER A 496 22.48 37.57 10.94
N SER A 497 22.65 38.82 10.55
CA SER A 497 23.43 39.15 9.33
C SER A 497 24.90 38.77 9.48
N ILE A 498 25.46 38.89 10.66
CA ILE A 498 26.82 38.46 10.99
C ILE A 498 26.96 36.93 10.93
N LEU A 499 25.91 36.23 11.40
CA LEU A 499 25.86 34.78 11.35
C LEU A 499 25.62 34.23 9.92
N GLY A 500 25.47 35.09 8.92
CA GLY A 500 25.19 34.69 7.55
C GLY A 500 23.74 34.22 7.33
N GLY A 501 22.79 34.82 8.01
CA GLY A 501 21.38 34.46 7.91
C GLY A 501 20.42 35.62 8.15
N GLY A 502 19.25 35.32 8.68
CA GLY A 502 18.19 36.30 8.92
C GLY A 502 17.48 36.07 10.25
N GLY A 503 16.78 37.13 10.68
CA GLY A 503 16.02 37.08 11.92
C GLY A 503 14.87 38.09 11.96
N GLY A 504 13.95 37.90 12.91
CA GLY A 504 12.83 38.77 13.09
C GLY A 504 12.02 38.40 14.33
N GLY A 505 11.01 39.19 14.63
CA GLY A 505 10.13 38.96 15.77
C GLY A 505 9.44 40.22 16.25
N LYS A 506 8.86 40.12 17.44
CA LYS A 506 8.19 41.23 18.10
C LYS A 506 9.21 42.21 18.69
N PRO A 507 8.81 43.41 19.05
CA PRO A 507 9.70 44.38 19.69
C PRO A 507 10.31 43.90 21.01
N ASP A 508 9.63 43.05 21.76
CA ASP A 508 10.02 42.53 23.07
C ASP A 508 10.82 41.23 23.02
N LEU A 509 10.64 40.42 21.97
CA LEU A 509 11.30 39.11 21.77
C LEU A 509 11.45 38.82 20.29
N ALA A 510 12.65 38.54 19.85
CA ALA A 510 12.98 38.19 18.47
C ALA A 510 14.00 37.08 18.42
N GLN A 511 13.96 36.31 17.32
CA GLN A 511 14.79 35.15 17.09
C GLN A 511 15.37 35.20 15.67
N GLY A 512 16.59 34.75 15.54
CA GLY A 512 17.27 34.66 14.26
C GLY A 512 18.32 33.56 14.25
N GLY A 513 18.97 33.40 13.14
CA GLY A 513 20.04 32.42 13.00
C GLY A 513 20.85 32.64 11.74
N GLY A 514 21.77 31.74 11.47
CA GLY A 514 22.66 31.81 10.32
C GLY A 514 23.25 30.47 9.94
N GLN A 515 24.39 30.52 9.25
CA GLN A 515 25.09 29.33 8.79
C GLN A 515 26.52 29.20 9.41
N ASP A 516 27.02 30.27 10.04
CA ASP A 516 28.39 30.32 10.57
C ASP A 516 28.39 30.44 12.09
N SER A 517 28.54 29.30 12.76
CA SER A 517 28.58 29.19 14.22
C SER A 517 29.86 29.80 14.83
N SER A 518 30.94 29.90 14.06
CA SER A 518 32.21 30.47 14.54
C SER A 518 32.12 31.97 14.84
N ARG A 519 31.09 32.63 14.30
CA ARG A 519 30.84 34.06 14.46
C ARG A 519 29.79 34.42 15.54
N ILE A 520 29.42 33.47 16.39
CA ILE A 520 28.44 33.73 17.48
C ILE A 520 28.97 34.83 18.40
N GLY A 521 30.25 34.79 18.79
CA GLY A 521 30.85 35.82 19.64
C GLY A 521 30.78 37.21 19.01
N GLU A 522 31.15 37.36 17.73
CA GLU A 522 31.05 38.61 16.97
C GLU A 522 29.61 39.12 16.88
N ALA A 523 28.63 38.21 16.68
CA ALA A 523 27.22 38.57 16.64
C ALA A 523 26.73 39.11 18.00
N LEU A 524 27.15 38.53 19.12
CA LEU A 524 26.82 38.99 20.46
C LEU A 524 27.45 40.36 20.79
N GLU A 525 28.72 40.55 20.39
CA GLU A 525 29.44 41.85 20.53
C GLU A 525 28.74 42.95 19.71
N ALA A 526 28.29 42.62 18.49
CA ALA A 526 27.57 43.57 17.66
C ALA A 526 26.21 44.00 18.27
N VAL A 527 25.52 43.12 19.00
CA VAL A 527 24.34 43.52 19.78
C VAL A 527 24.70 44.52 20.84
N THR A 528 25.77 44.28 21.59
CA THR A 528 26.29 45.21 22.62
C THR A 528 26.63 46.59 22.03
N ALA A 529 27.39 46.58 20.91
CA ALA A 529 27.74 47.81 20.21
C ALA A 529 26.54 48.57 19.66
N ALA A 530 25.53 47.87 19.12
CA ALA A 530 24.28 48.47 18.62
C ALA A 530 23.45 49.12 19.77
N VAL A 531 23.53 48.57 20.97
CA VAL A 531 22.87 49.15 22.16
C VAL A 531 23.64 50.39 22.62
N ALA A 532 24.98 50.32 22.68
CA ALA A 532 25.84 51.43 23.14
C ALA A 532 25.81 52.66 22.20
N GLY A 533 25.70 52.46 20.89
CA GLY A 533 25.76 53.50 19.87
C GLY A 533 24.54 54.45 19.84
N ARG A 534 23.65 54.36 20.84
CA ARG A 534 22.46 55.19 20.99
C ARG A 534 22.55 56.20 22.17
N GLY A 535 23.73 56.33 22.76
CA GLY A 535 24.04 57.31 23.78
C GLY A 535 24.44 58.68 23.24
#